data_4ef2db268c9b2fd1eacd170c991655f2
#
_entry.id   4ef2db268c9b2fd1eacd170c991655f2
#
_cell.length_a   1.000
_cell.length_b   1.000
_cell.length_c   1.000
_cell.angle_alpha   90.00
_cell.angle_beta   90.00
_cell.angle_gamma   90.00
#
_symmetry.space_group_name_H-M   'P 1'
#
loop_
_entity.id
_entity.type
_entity.pdbx_description
1 polymer ?
#
loop_
_entity_poly.entity_id
_entity_poly.type
_entity_poly.pdbx_seq_one_letter_code
_entity_poly.pdbx_strand_id
1 'polypeptide(L)'
;MFFKFIHKRIKIVLIIIFVLFIVIIGKVGYIQLFEYNKLHDLASDLWSRNLPIEASRGLIYDINNIVIADNVTTTSLVLIPNQIKNKEKVAKDLSEILSVSYDEMYKHVSKKTSIERVHPEGRRLSYEIADKINSLNYDGVYLLKESKRYYPYDKLLSHVIGYVGIDNQGLSGLESEYDKYLTGSYGSIKYFSDAKGSRLKMSEVYEKPQDGMNLQLTINLEIQKSVERELDNVVTKYNPEHALAIVMDPNSGEILAMSSRPNFSPTNYKDYTLEEISRNLPIWSTYEPGSTFNIVPPESDTFTYW
;
A
#
# COMPACT_ATOMS: atom_id res chain seq x y z
N MET A 1 -74.32 18.73 38.74
CA MET A 1 -73.25 19.75 38.47
C MET A 1 -71.86 19.13 38.29
N PHE A 2 -71.52 18.04 38.98
CA PHE A 2 -70.21 17.36 38.98
C PHE A 2 -69.80 16.77 37.61
N PHE A 3 -70.70 16.14 36.85
CA PHE A 3 -70.46 15.53 35.56
C PHE A 3 -70.03 16.56 34.47
N LYS A 4 -70.58 17.78 34.47
CA LYS A 4 -70.19 18.83 33.53
C LYS A 4 -68.72 19.30 33.74
N PHE A 5 -68.23 19.29 34.95
CA PHE A 5 -66.86 19.68 35.32
C PHE A 5 -65.85 18.64 34.86
N ILE A 6 -66.18 17.35 35.00
CA ILE A 6 -65.33 16.24 34.54
C ILE A 6 -65.19 16.24 33.01
N HIS A 7 -66.30 16.42 32.28
CA HIS A 7 -66.28 16.49 30.83
C HIS A 7 -65.47 17.67 30.29
N LYS A 8 -65.50 18.81 30.99
CA LYS A 8 -64.68 19.96 30.61
C LYS A 8 -63.17 19.71 30.80
N ARG A 9 -62.78 19.07 31.89
CA ARG A 9 -61.37 18.67 32.13
C ARG A 9 -60.89 17.64 31.14
N ILE A 10 -61.69 16.63 30.82
CA ILE A 10 -61.36 15.62 29.81
C ILE A 10 -61.19 16.26 28.43
N LYS A 11 -62.04 17.18 28.03
CA LYS A 11 -61.90 17.90 26.77
C LYS A 11 -60.59 18.73 26.70
N ILE A 12 -60.23 19.39 27.81
CA ILE A 12 -58.99 20.19 27.86
C ILE A 12 -57.78 19.24 27.72
N VAL A 13 -57.74 18.09 28.43
CA VAL A 13 -56.66 17.11 28.30
C VAL A 13 -56.56 16.56 26.85
N LEU A 14 -57.71 16.23 26.25
CA LEU A 14 -57.75 15.77 24.85
C LEU A 14 -57.22 16.83 23.86
N ILE A 15 -57.57 18.10 24.06
CA ILE A 15 -57.03 19.18 23.23
C ILE A 15 -55.54 19.31 23.41
N ILE A 16 -55.03 19.24 24.63
CA ILE A 16 -53.58 19.30 24.90
C ILE A 16 -52.85 18.15 24.18
N ILE A 17 -53.36 16.91 24.30
CA ILE A 17 -52.79 15.74 23.61
C ILE A 17 -52.82 15.95 22.08
N PHE A 18 -53.94 16.44 21.55
CA PHE A 18 -54.07 16.69 20.11
C PHE A 18 -53.09 17.77 19.58
N VAL A 19 -52.90 18.85 20.33
CA VAL A 19 -51.91 19.88 20.01
C VAL A 19 -50.49 19.30 20.06
N LEU A 20 -50.15 18.50 21.08
CA LEU A 20 -48.89 17.82 21.19
C LEU A 20 -48.62 16.89 19.96
N PHE A 21 -49.67 16.20 19.51
CA PHE A 21 -49.59 15.31 18.35
C PHE A 21 -49.33 16.10 17.04
N ILE A 22 -50.01 17.26 16.88
CA ILE A 22 -49.76 18.15 15.75
C ILE A 22 -48.32 18.68 15.74
N VAL A 23 -47.76 19.05 16.89
CA VAL A 23 -46.38 19.52 17.01
C VAL A 23 -45.38 18.41 16.60
N ILE A 24 -45.65 17.18 17.04
CA ILE A 24 -44.81 16.02 16.66
C ILE A 24 -44.86 15.76 15.15
N ILE A 25 -46.07 15.76 14.56
CA ILE A 25 -46.24 15.57 13.10
C ILE A 25 -45.54 16.69 12.35
N GLY A 26 -45.68 17.94 12.79
CA GLY A 26 -45.01 19.10 12.17
C GLY A 26 -43.46 18.96 12.24
N LYS A 27 -42.93 18.50 13.37
CA LYS A 27 -41.48 18.27 13.53
C LYS A 27 -40.99 17.13 12.65
N VAL A 28 -41.71 16.01 12.58
CA VAL A 28 -41.40 14.91 11.68
C VAL A 28 -41.44 15.34 10.22
N GLY A 29 -42.48 16.10 9.82
CA GLY A 29 -42.58 16.65 8.48
C GLY A 29 -41.42 17.59 8.15
N TYR A 30 -41.03 18.46 9.07
CA TYR A 30 -39.87 19.32 8.93
C TYR A 30 -38.58 18.53 8.69
N ILE A 31 -38.33 17.52 9.50
CA ILE A 31 -37.15 16.64 9.36
C ILE A 31 -37.16 15.95 8.00
N GLN A 32 -38.31 15.42 7.58
CA GLN A 32 -38.41 14.70 6.30
C GLN A 32 -38.26 15.61 5.08
N LEU A 33 -38.70 16.85 5.14
CA LEU A 33 -38.66 17.75 3.98
C LEU A 33 -37.37 18.58 3.90
N PHE A 34 -36.80 18.99 5.04
CA PHE A 34 -35.68 19.93 5.07
C PHE A 34 -34.34 19.29 5.54
N GLU A 35 -34.40 18.30 6.40
CA GLU A 35 -33.18 17.67 6.95
C GLU A 35 -32.89 16.29 6.36
N TYR A 36 -33.76 15.78 5.47
CA TYR A 36 -33.63 14.43 4.91
C TYR A 36 -32.24 14.18 4.29
N ASN A 37 -31.81 15.04 3.37
CA ASN A 37 -30.54 14.86 2.66
C ASN A 37 -29.36 14.85 3.63
N LYS A 38 -29.31 15.81 4.55
CA LYS A 38 -28.25 15.90 5.55
C LYS A 38 -28.19 14.67 6.47
N LEU A 39 -29.34 14.21 6.96
CA LEU A 39 -29.42 13.03 7.84
C LEU A 39 -29.14 11.74 7.06
N HIS A 40 -29.58 11.68 5.80
CA HIS A 40 -29.30 10.56 4.91
C HIS A 40 -27.80 10.44 4.63
N ASP A 41 -27.12 11.55 4.32
CA ASP A 41 -25.69 11.56 4.07
C ASP A 41 -24.90 11.15 5.32
N LEU A 42 -25.24 11.69 6.49
CA LEU A 42 -24.64 11.29 7.76
C LEU A 42 -24.87 9.79 8.08
N ALA A 43 -26.08 9.30 7.82
CA ALA A 43 -26.39 7.88 8.01
C ALA A 43 -25.63 6.99 7.02
N SER A 44 -25.55 7.42 5.74
CA SER A 44 -24.79 6.76 4.69
C SER A 44 -23.31 6.66 5.05
N ASP A 45 -22.70 7.72 5.53
CA ASP A 45 -21.30 7.72 5.99
C ASP A 45 -21.07 6.78 7.18
N LEU A 46 -22.03 6.67 8.08
CA LEU A 46 -21.96 5.76 9.23
C LEU A 46 -22.14 4.30 8.84
N TRP A 47 -22.96 4.02 7.82
CA TRP A 47 -23.30 2.66 7.39
C TRP A 47 -22.40 2.15 6.29
N SER A 48 -21.87 3.05 5.44
CA SER A 48 -20.96 2.66 4.38
C SER A 48 -19.58 2.33 4.93
N ARG A 49 -19.03 1.23 4.49
CA ARG A 49 -17.64 0.83 4.74
C ARG A 49 -16.93 0.80 3.41
N ASN A 50 -15.82 1.48 3.35
CA ASN A 50 -14.99 1.54 2.18
C ASN A 50 -13.73 0.69 2.41
N LEU A 51 -13.63 -0.44 1.74
CA LEU A 51 -12.43 -1.27 1.73
C LEU A 51 -11.61 -0.86 0.50
N PRO A 52 -10.44 -0.24 0.68
CA PRO A 52 -9.57 0.06 -0.44
C PRO A 52 -9.01 -1.25 -1.03
N ILE A 53 -9.03 -1.32 -2.37
CA ILE A 53 -8.38 -2.38 -3.12
C ILE A 53 -7.13 -1.80 -3.73
N GLU A 54 -5.98 -2.41 -3.45
CA GLU A 54 -4.72 -1.98 -4.02
C GLU A 54 -4.69 -2.24 -5.53
N ALA A 55 -4.18 -1.25 -6.27
CA ALA A 55 -3.76 -1.43 -7.65
C ALA A 55 -2.46 -2.22 -7.70
N SER A 56 -2.24 -2.96 -8.78
CA SER A 56 -0.93 -3.56 -9.05
C SER A 56 0.04 -2.46 -9.45
N ARG A 57 1.23 -2.46 -8.83
CA ARG A 57 2.30 -1.56 -9.24
C ARG A 57 2.78 -1.91 -10.65
N GLY A 58 3.08 -0.92 -11.48
CA GLY A 58 3.59 -1.12 -12.84
C GLY A 58 4.87 -1.96 -12.86
N LEU A 59 5.05 -2.76 -13.87
CA LEU A 59 6.24 -3.59 -14.08
C LEU A 59 7.40 -2.75 -14.62
N ILE A 60 8.63 -3.16 -14.31
CA ILE A 60 9.83 -2.57 -14.91
C ILE A 60 10.46 -3.63 -15.80
N TYR A 61 10.72 -3.26 -17.06
CA TYR A 61 11.28 -4.12 -18.08
C TYR A 61 12.65 -3.62 -18.54
N ASP A 62 13.47 -4.55 -19.02
CA ASP A 62 14.65 -4.22 -19.81
C ASP A 62 14.26 -3.84 -21.27
N ILE A 63 15.25 -3.53 -22.12
CA ILE A 63 15.05 -3.19 -23.52
C ILE A 63 14.38 -4.33 -24.31
N ASN A 64 14.55 -5.58 -23.90
CA ASN A 64 14.02 -6.79 -24.54
C ASN A 64 12.69 -7.26 -23.93
N ASN A 65 12.01 -6.44 -23.12
CA ASN A 65 10.80 -6.79 -22.38
C ASN A 65 10.98 -7.92 -21.33
N ILE A 66 12.20 -8.11 -20.83
CA ILE A 66 12.44 -9.01 -19.69
C ILE A 66 12.08 -8.28 -18.42
N VAL A 67 11.28 -8.91 -17.56
CA VAL A 67 10.83 -8.30 -16.30
C VAL A 67 11.98 -8.20 -15.31
N ILE A 68 12.29 -6.98 -14.87
CA ILE A 68 13.32 -6.67 -13.86
C ILE A 68 12.69 -6.44 -12.48
N ALA A 69 11.49 -5.86 -12.43
CA ALA A 69 10.71 -5.72 -11.21
C ALA A 69 9.26 -6.11 -11.45
N ASP A 70 8.75 -7.01 -10.64
CA ASP A 70 7.43 -7.63 -10.71
C ASP A 70 6.66 -7.45 -9.40
N ASN A 71 5.46 -8.00 -9.33
CA ASN A 71 4.61 -8.02 -8.15
C ASN A 71 4.17 -9.44 -7.82
N VAL A 72 4.28 -9.82 -6.56
CA VAL A 72 3.76 -11.09 -6.04
C VAL A 72 2.55 -10.80 -5.16
N THR A 73 1.46 -11.51 -5.41
CA THR A 73 0.28 -11.43 -4.56
C THR A 73 0.58 -12.07 -3.21
N THR A 74 0.38 -11.30 -2.15
CA THR A 74 0.47 -11.74 -0.76
C THR A 74 -0.86 -11.52 -0.07
N THR A 75 -0.96 -11.93 1.19
CA THR A 75 -2.17 -11.80 1.98
C THR A 75 -1.86 -11.07 3.28
N SER A 76 -2.75 -10.19 3.70
CA SER A 76 -2.62 -9.46 4.95
C SER A 76 -3.86 -9.64 5.82
N LEU A 77 -3.63 -9.71 7.13
CA LEU A 77 -4.67 -9.89 8.13
C LEU A 77 -5.35 -8.57 8.45
N VAL A 78 -6.67 -8.58 8.35
CA VAL A 78 -7.53 -7.46 8.70
C VAL A 78 -8.57 -7.91 9.70
N LEU A 79 -8.75 -7.15 10.75
CA LEU A 79 -9.72 -7.40 11.80
C LEU A 79 -10.85 -6.36 11.75
N ILE A 80 -12.06 -6.81 12.00
CA ILE A 80 -13.22 -5.96 12.31
C ILE A 80 -13.61 -6.22 13.76
N PRO A 81 -13.02 -5.47 14.72
CA PRO A 81 -13.13 -5.78 16.15
C PRO A 81 -14.56 -5.86 16.69
N ASN A 82 -15.49 -5.15 16.06
CA ASN A 82 -16.90 -5.15 16.43
C ASN A 82 -17.64 -6.44 16.05
N GLN A 83 -17.10 -7.23 15.11
CA GLN A 83 -17.67 -8.52 14.70
C GLN A 83 -17.11 -9.69 15.52
N ILE A 84 -15.99 -9.47 16.21
CA ILE A 84 -15.32 -10.51 16.99
C ILE A 84 -16.06 -10.71 18.33
N LYS A 85 -16.74 -11.85 18.49
CA LYS A 85 -17.52 -12.18 19.69
C LYS A 85 -16.64 -12.59 20.87
N ASN A 86 -15.63 -13.42 20.64
CA ASN A 86 -14.70 -13.90 21.66
C ASN A 86 -13.29 -13.39 21.39
N LYS A 87 -13.00 -12.19 21.89
CA LYS A 87 -11.75 -11.47 21.65
C LYS A 87 -10.53 -12.20 22.22
N GLU A 88 -10.69 -12.81 23.40
CA GLU A 88 -9.61 -13.52 24.08
C GLU A 88 -9.16 -14.75 23.30
N LYS A 89 -10.13 -15.57 22.85
CA LYS A 89 -9.83 -16.75 22.05
C LYS A 89 -9.19 -16.39 20.72
N VAL A 90 -9.76 -15.43 20.00
CA VAL A 90 -9.22 -14.99 18.71
C VAL A 90 -7.80 -14.41 18.86
N ALA A 91 -7.56 -13.61 19.90
CA ALA A 91 -6.23 -13.06 20.16
C ALA A 91 -5.21 -14.17 20.46
N LYS A 92 -5.61 -15.19 21.25
CA LYS A 92 -4.75 -16.33 21.57
C LYS A 92 -4.38 -17.12 20.31
N ASP A 93 -5.37 -17.55 19.54
CA ASP A 93 -5.13 -18.39 18.37
C ASP A 93 -4.33 -17.65 17.28
N LEU A 94 -4.60 -16.35 17.06
CA LEU A 94 -3.82 -15.53 16.14
C LEU A 94 -2.39 -15.26 16.64
N SER A 95 -2.19 -15.07 17.95
CA SER A 95 -0.87 -14.88 18.53
C SER A 95 0.03 -16.10 18.34
N GLU A 96 -0.55 -17.32 18.50
CA GLU A 96 0.16 -18.58 18.27
C GLU A 96 0.54 -18.76 16.80
N ILE A 97 -0.39 -18.48 15.87
CA ILE A 97 -0.13 -18.65 14.42
C ILE A 97 0.90 -17.63 13.89
N LEU A 98 0.81 -16.37 14.35
CA LEU A 98 1.69 -15.29 13.91
C LEU A 98 3.00 -15.22 14.71
N SER A 99 3.16 -16.04 15.76
CA SER A 99 4.32 -16.02 16.67
C SER A 99 4.56 -14.66 17.31
N VAL A 100 3.48 -14.01 17.74
CA VAL A 100 3.46 -12.68 18.36
C VAL A 100 2.99 -12.80 19.81
N SER A 101 3.29 -11.81 20.65
CA SER A 101 2.79 -11.82 22.02
C SER A 101 1.25 -11.72 22.07
N TYR A 102 0.63 -12.44 23.02
CA TYR A 102 -0.81 -12.35 23.24
C TYR A 102 -1.28 -10.91 23.45
N ASP A 103 -0.53 -10.12 24.24
CA ASP A 103 -0.91 -8.76 24.59
C ASP A 103 -0.93 -7.82 23.38
N GLU A 104 0.00 -7.98 22.43
CA GLU A 104 0.01 -7.23 21.17
C GLU A 104 -1.18 -7.61 20.31
N MET A 105 -1.43 -8.90 20.13
CA MET A 105 -2.58 -9.35 19.34
C MET A 105 -3.90 -8.94 19.99
N TYR A 106 -4.01 -8.99 21.32
CA TYR A 106 -5.21 -8.56 22.03
C TYR A 106 -5.48 -7.05 21.86
N LYS A 107 -4.44 -6.21 21.80
CA LYS A 107 -4.58 -4.79 21.48
C LYS A 107 -5.23 -4.59 20.11
N HIS A 108 -4.81 -5.33 19.07
CA HIS A 108 -5.41 -5.26 17.75
C HIS A 108 -6.87 -5.72 17.76
N VAL A 109 -7.16 -6.87 18.37
CA VAL A 109 -8.51 -7.45 18.43
C VAL A 109 -9.49 -6.59 19.26
N SER A 110 -9.01 -5.87 20.28
CA SER A 110 -9.83 -5.05 21.18
C SER A 110 -9.95 -3.58 20.78
N LYS A 111 -9.23 -3.16 19.74
CA LYS A 111 -9.19 -1.76 19.27
C LYS A 111 -10.57 -1.25 18.89
N LYS A 112 -10.88 0.00 19.27
CA LYS A 112 -12.16 0.65 18.95
C LYS A 112 -12.12 1.32 17.57
N THR A 113 -11.94 0.51 16.52
CA THR A 113 -11.91 0.94 15.13
C THR A 113 -12.88 0.11 14.31
N SER A 114 -13.33 0.65 13.18
CA SER A 114 -14.18 -0.08 12.25
C SER A 114 -13.44 -1.21 11.55
N ILE A 115 -12.19 -0.96 11.20
CA ILE A 115 -11.29 -1.89 10.51
C ILE A 115 -9.91 -1.68 11.12
N GLU A 116 -9.26 -2.77 11.50
CA GLU A 116 -7.89 -2.80 11.98
C GLU A 116 -7.04 -3.65 11.05
N ARG A 117 -6.02 -3.06 10.45
CA ARG A 117 -4.96 -3.80 9.75
C ARG A 117 -3.90 -4.18 10.77
N VAL A 118 -3.68 -5.46 10.96
CA VAL A 118 -2.64 -5.94 11.88
C VAL A 118 -1.27 -5.63 11.27
N HIS A 119 -0.55 -4.72 11.87
CA HIS A 119 0.74 -4.24 11.36
C HIS A 119 1.75 -4.14 12.50
N PRO A 120 2.99 -4.59 12.29
CA PRO A 120 3.56 -5.20 11.07
C PRO A 120 3.26 -6.71 10.91
N GLU A 121 2.85 -7.39 11.95
CA GLU A 121 2.87 -8.86 12.11
C GLU A 121 1.90 -9.59 11.18
N GLY A 122 0.80 -8.94 10.86
CA GLY A 122 -0.25 -9.50 9.98
C GLY A 122 -0.10 -9.13 8.50
N ARG A 123 1.02 -8.47 8.11
CA ARG A 123 1.26 -8.05 6.72
C ARG A 123 2.07 -9.07 5.94
N ARG A 124 1.73 -9.22 4.66
CA ARG A 124 2.49 -10.04 3.70
C ARG A 124 2.72 -11.48 4.18
N LEU A 125 1.66 -12.07 4.70
CA LEU A 125 1.68 -13.44 5.22
C LEU A 125 2.02 -14.45 4.13
N SER A 126 2.71 -15.52 4.52
CA SER A 126 2.90 -16.68 3.64
C SER A 126 1.56 -17.40 3.41
N TYR A 127 1.48 -18.15 2.31
CA TYR A 127 0.28 -18.93 1.99
C TYR A 127 -0.12 -19.87 3.11
N GLU A 128 0.85 -20.53 3.75
CA GLU A 128 0.62 -21.47 4.86
C GLU A 128 0.00 -20.81 6.09
N ILE A 129 0.50 -19.60 6.46
CA ILE A 129 -0.03 -18.82 7.57
C ILE A 129 -1.43 -18.32 7.25
N ALA A 130 -1.63 -17.80 6.04
CA ALA A 130 -2.93 -17.33 5.58
C ALA A 130 -3.97 -18.46 5.59
N ASP A 131 -3.62 -19.64 5.13
CA ASP A 131 -4.52 -20.81 5.12
C ASP A 131 -4.88 -21.28 6.53
N LYS A 132 -3.92 -21.30 7.46
CA LYS A 132 -4.18 -21.57 8.88
C LYS A 132 -5.18 -20.57 9.48
N ILE A 133 -4.99 -19.27 9.23
CA ILE A 133 -5.90 -18.24 9.71
C ILE A 133 -7.29 -18.40 9.10
N ASN A 134 -7.36 -18.65 7.79
CA ASN A 134 -8.62 -18.84 7.08
C ASN A 134 -9.41 -20.06 7.60
N SER A 135 -8.70 -21.13 7.95
CA SER A 135 -9.31 -22.36 8.49
C SER A 135 -9.98 -22.16 9.85
N LEU A 136 -9.59 -21.13 10.64
CA LEU A 136 -10.24 -20.80 11.89
C LEU A 136 -11.68 -20.28 11.74
N ASN A 137 -12.01 -19.73 10.58
CA ASN A 137 -13.33 -19.23 10.18
C ASN A 137 -14.00 -18.33 11.25
N TYR A 138 -13.24 -17.40 11.83
CA TYR A 138 -13.74 -16.47 12.83
C TYR A 138 -14.48 -15.28 12.21
N ASP A 139 -15.64 -14.93 12.79
CA ASP A 139 -16.32 -13.68 12.48
C ASP A 139 -15.42 -12.50 12.81
N GLY A 140 -15.25 -11.57 11.86
CA GLY A 140 -14.45 -10.37 12.06
C GLY A 140 -12.95 -10.55 11.78
N VAL A 141 -12.52 -11.72 11.30
CA VAL A 141 -11.15 -12.00 10.86
C VAL A 141 -11.16 -12.18 9.35
N TYR A 142 -10.46 -11.32 8.61
CA TYR A 142 -10.45 -11.32 7.16
C TYR A 142 -9.03 -11.30 6.63
N LEU A 143 -8.86 -11.89 5.47
CA LEU A 143 -7.61 -11.89 4.72
C LEU A 143 -7.80 -11.07 3.45
N LEU A 144 -7.05 -9.97 3.31
CA LEU A 144 -7.03 -9.15 2.12
C LEU A 144 -5.82 -9.48 1.26
N LYS A 145 -6.03 -9.56 -0.05
CA LYS A 145 -4.93 -9.66 -1.00
C LYS A 145 -4.21 -8.32 -1.07
N GLU A 146 -2.91 -8.37 -0.97
CA GLU A 146 -2.00 -7.23 -1.12
C GLU A 146 -0.93 -7.56 -2.15
N SER A 147 -0.37 -6.54 -2.77
CA SER A 147 0.76 -6.67 -3.67
C SER A 147 2.07 -6.50 -2.92
N LYS A 148 3.06 -7.33 -3.20
CA LYS A 148 4.43 -7.19 -2.72
C LYS A 148 5.35 -7.09 -3.92
N ARG A 149 6.19 -6.04 -3.96
CA ARG A 149 7.20 -5.88 -4.99
C ARG A 149 8.20 -7.03 -4.94
N TYR A 150 8.55 -7.55 -6.10
CA TYR A 150 9.47 -8.66 -6.27
C TYR A 150 10.52 -8.33 -7.32
N TYR A 151 11.77 -8.62 -7.02
CA TYR A 151 12.92 -8.37 -7.88
C TYR A 151 13.54 -9.72 -8.25
N PRO A 152 13.25 -10.24 -9.48
CA PRO A 152 13.69 -11.59 -9.90
C PRO A 152 15.19 -11.79 -9.88
N TYR A 153 15.95 -10.71 -10.02
CA TYR A 153 17.42 -10.73 -10.09
C TYR A 153 18.11 -10.20 -8.83
N ASP A 154 17.36 -10.08 -7.72
CA ASP A 154 17.81 -9.64 -6.40
C ASP A 154 18.71 -8.39 -6.44
N LYS A 155 20.02 -8.52 -6.22
CA LYS A 155 20.97 -7.41 -6.12
C LYS A 155 21.29 -6.72 -7.45
N LEU A 156 20.93 -7.33 -8.57
CA LEU A 156 21.25 -6.81 -9.90
C LEU A 156 20.48 -5.51 -10.13
N LEU A 157 21.18 -4.45 -10.58
CA LEU A 157 20.60 -3.11 -10.79
C LEU A 157 20.06 -2.42 -9.52
N SER A 158 20.43 -2.87 -8.33
CA SER A 158 19.81 -2.43 -7.08
C SER A 158 19.79 -0.90 -6.90
N HIS A 159 20.89 -0.21 -7.20
CA HIS A 159 20.97 1.25 -7.08
C HIS A 159 20.21 2.01 -8.20
N VAL A 160 20.04 1.39 -9.36
CA VAL A 160 19.30 1.98 -10.48
C VAL A 160 17.81 1.84 -10.23
N ILE A 161 17.34 0.61 -9.98
CA ILE A 161 15.92 0.35 -9.74
C ILE A 161 15.49 0.95 -8.40
N GLY A 162 16.32 0.81 -7.37
CA GLY A 162 15.95 1.18 -6.00
C GLY A 162 15.08 0.12 -5.35
N TYR A 163 14.26 0.55 -4.39
CA TYR A 163 13.39 -0.33 -3.61
C TYR A 163 12.11 0.39 -3.19
N VAL A 164 11.12 -0.40 -2.77
CA VAL A 164 9.84 0.08 -2.26
C VAL A 164 9.66 -0.24 -0.78
N GLY A 165 8.87 0.59 -0.12
CA GLY A 165 8.46 0.36 1.27
C GLY A 165 7.37 -0.70 1.42
N ILE A 166 6.90 -0.86 2.65
CA ILE A 166 5.86 -1.86 2.98
C ILE A 166 4.51 -1.55 2.33
N ASP A 167 4.23 -0.29 2.04
CA ASP A 167 3.00 0.15 1.37
C ASP A 167 3.20 0.32 -0.15
N ASN A 168 4.21 -0.36 -0.72
CA ASN A 168 4.60 -0.31 -2.13
C ASN A 168 4.96 1.09 -2.66
N GLN A 169 5.21 2.07 -1.78
CA GLN A 169 5.73 3.39 -2.15
C GLN A 169 7.21 3.29 -2.55
N GLY A 170 7.61 3.96 -3.62
CA GLY A 170 9.00 4.04 -4.04
C GLY A 170 9.84 4.85 -3.06
N LEU A 171 10.96 4.30 -2.58
CA LEU A 171 11.83 4.95 -1.60
C LEU A 171 13.19 5.36 -2.16
N SER A 172 13.65 4.75 -3.25
CA SER A 172 14.93 5.01 -3.89
C SER A 172 14.91 4.67 -5.37
N GLY A 173 15.87 5.18 -6.14
CA GLY A 173 16.09 4.86 -7.55
C GLY A 173 14.88 5.17 -8.45
N LEU A 174 14.74 4.41 -9.53
CA LEU A 174 13.63 4.55 -10.48
C LEU A 174 12.27 4.27 -9.84
N GLU A 175 12.21 3.41 -8.83
CA GLU A 175 10.98 3.17 -8.06
C GLU A 175 10.47 4.45 -7.40
N SER A 176 11.36 5.30 -6.89
CA SER A 176 11.00 6.58 -6.28
C SER A 176 10.73 7.66 -7.32
N GLU A 177 11.58 7.77 -8.34
CA GLU A 177 11.48 8.81 -9.38
C GLU A 177 10.17 8.68 -10.18
N TYR A 178 9.80 7.44 -10.51
CA TYR A 178 8.59 7.14 -11.27
C TYR A 178 7.42 6.66 -10.40
N ASP A 179 7.47 6.87 -9.08
CA ASP A 179 6.47 6.36 -8.15
C ASP A 179 5.04 6.76 -8.53
N LYS A 180 4.84 8.01 -8.93
CA LYS A 180 3.55 8.55 -9.38
C LYS A 180 2.93 7.77 -10.55
N TYR A 181 3.78 7.24 -11.45
CA TYR A 181 3.32 6.49 -12.62
C TYR A 181 3.19 5.00 -12.32
N LEU A 182 4.11 4.47 -11.50
CA LEU A 182 4.16 3.06 -11.16
C LEU A 182 3.07 2.62 -10.17
N THR A 183 2.63 3.49 -9.26
CA THR A 183 1.73 3.10 -8.15
C THR A 183 0.30 2.81 -8.59
N GLY A 184 -0.21 3.48 -9.65
CA GLY A 184 -1.61 3.37 -10.05
C GLY A 184 -2.58 4.06 -9.09
N SER A 185 -3.86 3.74 -9.19
CA SER A 185 -4.90 4.31 -8.32
C SER A 185 -5.71 3.21 -7.63
N TYR A 186 -5.94 3.39 -6.33
CA TYR A 186 -6.73 2.45 -5.54
C TYR A 186 -8.16 2.35 -6.04
N GLY A 187 -8.68 1.12 -6.08
CA GLY A 187 -10.10 0.86 -6.17
C GLY A 187 -10.76 0.82 -4.79
N SER A 188 -12.06 0.61 -4.77
CA SER A 188 -12.80 0.48 -3.51
C SER A 188 -13.98 -0.47 -3.62
N ILE A 189 -14.26 -1.19 -2.53
CA ILE A 189 -15.52 -1.89 -2.32
C ILE A 189 -16.27 -1.16 -1.22
N LYS A 190 -17.40 -0.53 -1.57
CA LYS A 190 -18.32 0.03 -0.60
C LYS A 190 -19.38 -1.01 -0.27
N TYR A 191 -19.49 -1.38 0.99
CA TYR A 191 -20.57 -2.22 1.50
C TYR A 191 -21.26 -1.53 2.67
N PHE A 192 -22.53 -1.85 2.88
CA PHE A 192 -23.31 -1.30 3.96
C PHE A 192 -23.32 -2.27 5.16
N SER A 193 -23.17 -1.71 6.36
CA SER A 193 -23.25 -2.46 7.60
C SER A 193 -24.33 -1.88 8.53
N ASP A 194 -24.93 -2.73 9.35
CA ASP A 194 -25.83 -2.26 10.41
C ASP A 194 -25.04 -1.62 11.58
N ALA A 195 -25.76 -1.10 12.57
CA ALA A 195 -25.17 -0.50 13.76
C ALA A 195 -24.32 -1.50 14.60
N LYS A 196 -24.44 -2.80 14.36
CA LYS A 196 -23.65 -3.86 14.99
C LYS A 196 -22.46 -4.28 14.16
N GLY A 197 -22.29 -3.70 12.96
CA GLY A 197 -21.21 -4.01 12.03
C GLY A 197 -21.49 -5.23 11.13
N SER A 198 -22.69 -5.82 11.16
CA SER A 198 -23.06 -6.93 10.27
C SER A 198 -23.31 -6.40 8.86
N ARG A 199 -22.81 -7.12 7.85
CA ARG A 199 -22.98 -6.76 6.44
C ARG A 199 -24.45 -6.82 6.03
N LEU A 200 -24.98 -5.73 5.50
CA LEU A 200 -26.31 -5.69 4.91
C LEU A 200 -26.26 -6.23 3.49
N LYS A 201 -27.29 -6.98 3.07
CA LYS A 201 -27.47 -7.47 1.68
C LYS A 201 -27.90 -6.34 0.74
N MET A 202 -27.26 -5.19 0.82
CA MET A 202 -27.47 -4.09 -0.11
C MET A 202 -26.43 -4.13 -1.24
N SER A 203 -26.72 -3.45 -2.35
CA SER A 203 -25.83 -3.41 -3.51
C SER A 203 -24.44 -2.91 -3.12
N GLU A 204 -23.43 -3.72 -3.42
CA GLU A 204 -22.03 -3.32 -3.30
C GLU A 204 -21.67 -2.42 -4.49
N VAL A 205 -21.03 -1.31 -4.19
CA VAL A 205 -20.42 -0.48 -5.24
C VAL A 205 -18.96 -0.89 -5.31
N TYR A 206 -18.58 -1.42 -6.46
CA TYR A 206 -17.21 -1.82 -6.77
C TYR A 206 -16.58 -0.80 -7.71
N GLU A 207 -15.56 -0.11 -7.23
CA GLU A 207 -14.70 0.74 -8.03
C GLU A 207 -13.42 -0.04 -8.33
N LYS A 208 -13.21 -0.37 -9.62
CA LYS A 208 -12.05 -1.15 -10.05
C LYS A 208 -10.77 -0.33 -9.85
N PRO A 209 -9.69 -0.89 -9.25
CA PRO A 209 -8.40 -0.24 -9.22
C PRO A 209 -7.84 -0.07 -10.63
N GLN A 210 -7.06 0.98 -10.85
CA GLN A 210 -6.30 1.17 -12.08
C GLN A 210 -4.84 0.85 -11.80
N ASP A 211 -4.32 -0.17 -12.46
CA ASP A 211 -2.93 -0.58 -12.30
C ASP A 211 -1.97 0.51 -12.75
N GLY A 212 -0.78 0.53 -12.16
CA GLY A 212 0.29 1.45 -12.52
C GLY A 212 0.79 1.23 -13.95
N MET A 213 1.39 2.27 -14.50
CA MET A 213 2.03 2.22 -15.82
C MET A 213 3.32 1.41 -15.74
N ASN A 214 3.59 0.63 -16.76
CA ASN A 214 4.85 -0.09 -16.88
C ASN A 214 5.97 0.84 -17.36
N LEU A 215 7.19 0.56 -16.91
CA LEU A 215 8.40 1.29 -17.28
C LEU A 215 9.31 0.37 -18.09
N GLN A 216 9.71 0.81 -19.28
CA GLN A 216 10.72 0.12 -20.09
C GLN A 216 12.03 0.90 -20.04
N LEU A 217 13.13 0.21 -19.72
CA LEU A 217 14.46 0.77 -19.63
C LEU A 217 15.25 0.52 -20.91
N THR A 218 16.29 1.32 -21.12
CA THR A 218 17.31 1.07 -22.13
C THR A 218 18.31 0.00 -21.71
N ILE A 219 18.32 -0.39 -20.46
CA ILE A 219 19.19 -1.43 -19.89
C ILE A 219 18.98 -2.76 -20.64
N ASN A 220 20.09 -3.38 -21.03
CA ASN A 220 20.11 -4.74 -21.55
C ASN A 220 20.56 -5.68 -20.45
N LEU A 221 19.67 -6.59 -20.05
CA LEU A 221 19.91 -7.49 -18.92
C LEU A 221 21.13 -8.39 -19.08
N GLU A 222 21.44 -8.86 -20.28
CA GLU A 222 22.61 -9.70 -20.54
C GLU A 222 23.92 -8.95 -20.41
N ILE A 223 23.97 -7.70 -20.91
CA ILE A 223 25.11 -6.80 -20.71
C ILE A 223 25.24 -6.48 -19.22
N GLN A 224 24.15 -6.17 -18.55
CA GLN A 224 24.13 -5.88 -17.12
C GLN A 224 24.70 -7.05 -16.28
N LYS A 225 24.27 -8.29 -16.53
CA LYS A 225 24.79 -9.46 -15.85
C LYS A 225 26.30 -9.63 -16.07
N SER A 226 26.79 -9.34 -17.28
CA SER A 226 28.20 -9.42 -17.58
C SER A 226 29.00 -8.37 -16.81
N VAL A 227 28.51 -7.12 -16.77
CA VAL A 227 29.12 -6.03 -15.99
C VAL A 227 29.15 -6.36 -14.50
N GLU A 228 28.05 -6.85 -13.93
CA GLU A 228 27.97 -7.22 -12.51
C GLU A 228 29.00 -8.30 -12.15
N ARG A 229 29.09 -9.34 -12.98
CA ARG A 229 30.08 -10.42 -12.78
C ARG A 229 31.52 -9.90 -12.82
N GLU A 230 31.84 -9.02 -13.77
CA GLU A 230 33.20 -8.49 -13.86
C GLU A 230 33.52 -7.52 -12.71
N LEU A 231 32.52 -6.76 -12.22
CA LEU A 231 32.70 -5.96 -10.99
C LEU A 231 32.95 -6.84 -9.76
N ASP A 232 32.26 -7.98 -9.63
CA ASP A 232 32.50 -8.93 -8.54
C ASP A 232 33.91 -9.52 -8.62
N ASN A 233 34.40 -9.83 -9.83
CA ASN A 233 35.78 -10.26 -10.04
C ASN A 233 36.79 -9.16 -9.64
N VAL A 234 36.54 -7.91 -9.97
CA VAL A 234 37.38 -6.78 -9.58
C VAL A 234 37.41 -6.60 -8.07
N VAL A 235 36.26 -6.66 -7.41
CA VAL A 235 36.17 -6.57 -5.94
C VAL A 235 36.94 -7.70 -5.27
N THR A 236 36.76 -8.92 -5.75
CA THR A 236 37.45 -10.10 -5.20
C THR A 236 38.95 -10.00 -5.37
N LYS A 237 39.43 -9.52 -6.51
CA LYS A 237 40.85 -9.47 -6.86
C LYS A 237 41.60 -8.30 -6.22
N TYR A 238 40.98 -7.12 -6.17
CA TYR A 238 41.66 -5.88 -5.80
C TYR A 238 41.17 -5.29 -4.48
N ASN A 239 40.04 -5.77 -3.94
CA ASN A 239 39.41 -5.29 -2.72
C ASN A 239 39.30 -3.74 -2.65
N PRO A 240 38.76 -3.08 -3.70
CA PRO A 240 38.59 -1.63 -3.71
C PRO A 240 37.51 -1.22 -2.71
N GLU A 241 37.57 0.00 -2.23
CA GLU A 241 36.50 0.61 -1.43
C GLU A 241 35.20 0.71 -2.24
N HIS A 242 35.33 1.15 -3.49
CA HIS A 242 34.23 1.25 -4.45
C HIS A 242 34.65 0.76 -5.83
N ALA A 243 33.72 0.15 -6.54
CA ALA A 243 33.88 -0.18 -7.96
C ALA A 243 32.58 0.16 -8.70
N LEU A 244 32.70 0.77 -9.88
CA LEU A 244 31.53 1.12 -10.68
C LEU A 244 31.81 0.94 -12.17
N ALA A 245 30.75 0.72 -12.94
CA ALA A 245 30.81 0.65 -14.40
C ALA A 245 29.53 1.16 -15.02
N ILE A 246 29.68 1.86 -16.16
CA ILE A 246 28.59 2.29 -17.03
C ILE A 246 28.93 1.81 -18.44
N VAL A 247 27.94 1.21 -19.12
CA VAL A 247 28.02 0.87 -20.55
C VAL A 247 26.98 1.68 -21.29
N MET A 248 27.43 2.41 -22.29
CA MET A 248 26.60 3.30 -23.09
C MET A 248 26.78 2.99 -24.58
N ASP A 249 25.71 3.08 -25.35
CA ASP A 249 25.77 3.06 -26.81
C ASP A 249 26.27 4.45 -27.29
N PRO A 250 27.41 4.54 -27.97
CA PRO A 250 27.96 5.82 -28.39
C PRO A 250 27.15 6.52 -29.50
N ASN A 251 26.27 5.78 -30.21
CA ASN A 251 25.45 6.33 -31.28
C ASN A 251 24.15 6.95 -30.79
N SER A 252 23.50 6.30 -29.81
CA SER A 252 22.19 6.73 -29.26
C SER A 252 22.33 7.49 -27.96
N GLY A 253 23.41 7.28 -27.21
CA GLY A 253 23.58 7.78 -25.83
C GLY A 253 22.82 6.96 -24.78
N GLU A 254 22.21 5.87 -25.19
CA GLU A 254 21.44 5.00 -24.27
C GLU A 254 22.34 4.26 -23.30
N ILE A 255 21.97 4.25 -22.02
CA ILE A 255 22.66 3.46 -21.00
C ILE A 255 22.20 2.02 -21.07
N LEU A 256 23.11 1.13 -21.46
CA LEU A 256 22.83 -0.30 -21.61
C LEU A 256 23.09 -1.10 -20.33
N ALA A 257 23.99 -0.64 -19.48
CA ALA A 257 24.24 -1.20 -18.15
C ALA A 257 24.82 -0.14 -17.22
N MET A 258 24.47 -0.24 -15.93
CA MET A 258 25.00 0.63 -14.87
C MET A 258 25.03 -0.16 -13.57
N SER A 259 26.20 -0.23 -12.93
CA SER A 259 26.36 -0.95 -11.67
C SER A 259 27.45 -0.34 -10.80
N SER A 260 27.34 -0.57 -9.49
CA SER A 260 28.35 -0.19 -8.50
C SER A 260 28.49 -1.24 -7.42
N ARG A 261 29.63 -1.18 -6.69
CA ARG A 261 29.90 -1.97 -5.50
C ARG A 261 30.29 -1.06 -4.34
N PRO A 262 29.84 -1.33 -3.10
CA PRO A 262 28.94 -2.46 -2.73
C PRO A 262 27.53 -2.30 -3.31
N ASN A 263 26.82 -3.41 -3.53
CA ASN A 263 25.41 -3.46 -3.90
C ASN A 263 24.55 -4.02 -2.76
N PHE A 264 23.24 -3.89 -2.87
CA PHE A 264 22.30 -4.36 -1.84
C PHE A 264 21.15 -5.16 -2.44
N SER A 265 20.42 -5.91 -1.59
CA SER A 265 19.18 -6.57 -1.98
C SER A 265 18.00 -5.62 -1.78
N PRO A 266 17.27 -5.20 -2.85
CA PRO A 266 16.08 -4.36 -2.73
C PRO A 266 14.98 -4.98 -1.89
N THR A 267 14.90 -6.32 -1.86
CA THR A 267 13.93 -7.05 -1.03
C THR A 267 14.24 -6.93 0.46
N ASN A 268 15.53 -6.94 0.82
CA ASN A 268 16.01 -6.94 2.20
C ASN A 268 16.80 -5.65 2.53
N TYR A 269 16.38 -4.51 1.98
CA TYR A 269 17.10 -3.23 2.11
C TYR A 269 17.35 -2.80 3.57
N LYS A 270 16.57 -3.30 4.53
CA LYS A 270 16.72 -3.01 5.96
C LYS A 270 17.98 -3.62 6.59
N ASP A 271 18.61 -4.58 5.93
CA ASP A 271 19.81 -5.25 6.40
C ASP A 271 21.08 -4.45 6.05
N TYR A 272 20.93 -3.36 5.31
CA TYR A 272 21.99 -2.50 4.80
C TYR A 272 21.98 -1.13 5.45
N THR A 273 23.13 -0.48 5.47
CA THR A 273 23.24 0.91 5.97
C THR A 273 22.59 1.90 5.01
N LEU A 274 22.18 3.05 5.53
CA LEU A 274 21.60 4.12 4.69
C LEU A 274 22.57 4.57 3.58
N GLU A 275 23.87 4.57 3.85
CA GLU A 275 24.90 4.93 2.88
C GLU A 275 24.96 3.94 1.73
N GLU A 276 24.90 2.64 2.00
CA GLU A 276 24.93 1.59 0.98
C GLU A 276 23.71 1.62 0.07
N ILE A 277 22.52 1.98 0.58
CA ILE A 277 21.29 1.91 -0.21
C ILE A 277 20.89 3.22 -0.90
N SER A 278 21.47 4.37 -0.49
CA SER A 278 21.00 5.69 -0.96
C SER A 278 21.82 6.26 -2.11
N ARG A 279 23.02 5.77 -2.34
CA ARG A 279 23.98 6.39 -3.29
C ARG A 279 24.18 5.53 -4.52
N ASN A 280 23.66 5.99 -5.66
CA ASN A 280 24.05 5.44 -6.96
C ASN A 280 25.38 6.09 -7.39
N LEU A 281 26.51 5.44 -7.05
CA LEU A 281 27.85 5.98 -7.25
C LEU A 281 28.13 6.45 -8.69
N PRO A 282 27.74 5.72 -9.74
CA PRO A 282 27.88 6.16 -11.12
C PRO A 282 27.32 7.56 -11.44
N ILE A 283 26.29 8.00 -10.69
CA ILE A 283 25.63 9.30 -10.90
C ILE A 283 26.07 10.30 -9.82
N TRP A 284 26.35 9.81 -8.61
CA TRP A 284 26.54 10.67 -7.44
C TRP A 284 27.99 11.03 -7.17
N SER A 285 28.95 10.11 -7.48
CA SER A 285 30.35 10.31 -7.16
C SER A 285 31.05 11.18 -8.18
N THR A 286 31.85 12.12 -7.70
CA THR A 286 32.79 12.88 -8.50
C THR A 286 34.21 12.34 -8.34
N TYR A 287 35.00 12.31 -9.41
CA TYR A 287 36.40 11.92 -9.39
C TYR A 287 37.23 12.72 -10.36
N GLU A 288 38.55 12.80 -10.15
CA GLU A 288 39.47 13.43 -11.06
C GLU A 288 39.95 12.39 -12.10
N PRO A 289 39.52 12.49 -13.37
CA PRO A 289 39.76 11.45 -14.38
C PRO A 289 41.23 11.36 -14.83
N GLY A 290 42.02 12.39 -14.63
CA GLY A 290 43.42 12.43 -15.06
C GLY A 290 43.58 12.12 -16.53
N SER A 291 44.64 11.31 -16.90
CA SER A 291 44.95 10.95 -18.30
C SER A 291 43.85 10.19 -19.02
N THR A 292 42.88 9.60 -18.30
CA THR A 292 41.75 8.90 -18.93
C THR A 292 40.83 9.85 -19.68
N PHE A 293 40.81 11.11 -19.30
CA PHE A 293 40.06 12.15 -20.03
C PHE A 293 40.64 12.49 -21.38
N ASN A 294 41.92 12.25 -21.63
CA ASN A 294 42.59 12.52 -22.90
C ASN A 294 42.12 11.63 -24.06
N ILE A 295 41.32 10.59 -23.78
CA ILE A 295 40.69 9.72 -24.79
C ILE A 295 39.51 10.46 -25.48
N VAL A 296 38.95 11.49 -24.84
CA VAL A 296 37.88 12.30 -25.40
C VAL A 296 38.48 13.25 -26.45
N PRO A 297 38.12 13.18 -27.75
CA PRO A 297 38.66 14.06 -28.77
C PRO A 297 38.38 15.53 -28.42
N PRO A 298 39.38 16.44 -28.58
CA PRO A 298 39.20 17.86 -28.26
C PRO A 298 38.28 18.62 -29.23
N GLU A 299 37.75 17.97 -30.25
CA GLU A 299 36.94 18.61 -31.30
C GLU A 299 35.42 18.59 -31.05
N SER A 300 34.96 18.15 -29.91
CA SER A 300 33.53 18.32 -29.59
C SER A 300 33.30 19.70 -28.94
N ASP A 301 33.09 20.72 -29.74
CA ASP A 301 32.65 22.07 -29.33
C ASP A 301 31.29 22.11 -28.60
N THR A 302 30.86 20.99 -28.07
CA THR A 302 29.54 20.81 -27.45
C THR A 302 29.55 20.52 -25.95
N PHE A 303 30.68 20.65 -25.25
CA PHE A 303 30.64 20.67 -23.78
C PHE A 303 30.21 22.04 -23.25
N THR A 304 28.94 22.34 -23.32
CA THR A 304 28.34 23.37 -22.47
C THR A 304 28.26 22.82 -21.05
N TYR A 305 29.06 23.40 -20.15
CA TYR A 305 28.96 23.15 -18.71
C TYR A 305 27.56 23.54 -18.22
N TRP A 306 26.89 22.63 -17.56
CA TRP A 306 25.72 22.91 -16.74
C TRP A 306 26.11 22.85 -15.27
#